data_2812cfbdb14ce42b83a4ce5d6e5d45be
#
_entry.id   2812cfbdb14ce42b83a4ce5d6e5d45be
#
_cell.length_a   1.000
_cell.length_b   1.000
_cell.length_c   1.000
_cell.angle_alpha   90.00
_cell.angle_beta   90.00
_cell.angle_gamma   90.00
#
_symmetry.space_group_name_H-M   'P 1'
#
loop_
_entity.id
_entity.type
_entity.pdbx_description
1 polymer ?
#
loop_
_entity_poly.entity_id
_entity_poly.type
_entity_poly.pdbx_seq_one_letter_code
_entity_poly.pdbx_strand_id
1 'polypeptide(L)'
;AVCGGEYQTCAIRDDRSTVCWGFNDGGQLGIGDPDYVDDRIGEGIDYEDYEYGDDYFRSEMGDALIPIDFGTDDGTDGGTALTAKSLACGARHVCAILSDDTIKCWGSSEYGQLGQGNLDYIGDDDYEMGNDLAAVDLGTDNAGNKLTAKGVDCGKYHTCAILSDDSVKCWGENEDGYLAKGTEAGNYIGDDRGEMGNNLASIDLGTVDGTVDGTVLTAKSVSCGTYLTCILLSDDTIKCWGREAYMGRGADADYGLTGNDMPVVDLGTVDGTNDGIKLTAKSVSCGNEHSCAVLSDDTIKCWGSSEYGQLGQGNLDYIGDDDDEMGNNLAAVDLGADGNGNSLTAKSVMAGYRYTCAVLSDDTMKCWGSDW
;
A
#
# COMPACT_ATOMS: atom_id res chain seq x y z
N ALA A 1 7.08 -11.56 7.64
CA ALA A 1 6.27 -10.76 6.70
C ALA A 1 7.12 -10.49 5.46
N VAL A 2 6.47 -10.25 4.33
CA VAL A 2 7.12 -9.92 3.06
C VAL A 2 6.29 -8.86 2.36
N CYS A 3 6.92 -7.89 1.70
CA CYS A 3 6.29 -6.97 0.77
C CYS A 3 7.10 -6.90 -0.52
N GLY A 4 6.46 -6.57 -1.64
CA GLY A 4 7.08 -6.35 -2.94
C GLY A 4 6.69 -5.01 -3.51
N GLY A 5 7.66 -4.25 -4.00
CA GLY A 5 7.45 -3.05 -4.79
C GLY A 5 7.57 -3.35 -6.29
N GLU A 6 7.81 -2.31 -7.10
CA GLU A 6 7.96 -2.49 -8.55
C GLU A 6 9.28 -3.20 -8.90
N TYR A 7 10.35 -2.92 -8.14
CA TYR A 7 11.69 -3.41 -8.43
C TYR A 7 12.41 -4.02 -7.22
N GLN A 8 11.82 -4.02 -6.03
CA GLN A 8 12.42 -4.56 -4.82
C GLN A 8 11.45 -5.48 -4.07
N THR A 9 12.02 -6.32 -3.24
CA THR A 9 11.27 -7.14 -2.28
C THR A 9 11.94 -7.04 -0.91
N CYS A 10 11.15 -6.87 0.14
CA CYS A 10 11.63 -6.84 1.52
C CYS A 10 10.96 -7.91 2.38
N ALA A 11 11.69 -8.45 3.33
CA ALA A 11 11.19 -9.47 4.24
C ALA A 11 11.67 -9.27 5.68
N ILE A 12 10.76 -9.52 6.63
CA ILE A 12 11.10 -9.69 8.05
C ILE A 12 11.33 -11.17 8.28
N ARG A 13 12.53 -11.53 8.72
CA ARG A 13 12.95 -12.91 9.04
C ARG A 13 12.41 -13.32 10.42
N ASP A 14 12.54 -14.63 10.74
CA ASP A 14 12.11 -15.18 12.02
C ASP A 14 12.94 -14.66 13.22
N ASP A 15 14.18 -14.23 12.97
CA ASP A 15 15.05 -13.58 13.95
C ASP A 15 14.75 -12.08 14.13
N ARG A 16 13.72 -11.56 13.41
CA ARG A 16 13.28 -10.17 13.34
C ARG A 16 14.22 -9.23 12.57
N SER A 17 15.27 -9.72 11.94
CA SER A 17 16.03 -8.92 11.00
C SER A 17 15.18 -8.62 9.75
N THR A 18 15.37 -7.45 9.17
CA THR A 18 14.73 -7.04 7.91
C THR A 18 15.77 -7.01 6.82
N VAL A 19 15.48 -7.60 5.68
CA VAL A 19 16.35 -7.62 4.51
C VAL A 19 15.56 -7.25 3.27
N CYS A 20 16.22 -6.57 2.34
CA CYS A 20 15.66 -6.26 1.02
C CYS A 20 16.60 -6.75 -0.08
N TRP A 21 16.03 -7.04 -1.24
CA TRP A 21 16.75 -7.43 -2.44
C TRP A 21 16.02 -6.91 -3.69
N GLY A 22 16.72 -6.88 -4.81
CA GLY A 22 16.24 -6.32 -6.08
C GLY A 22 17.03 -5.08 -6.45
N PHE A 23 16.39 -4.13 -7.07
CA PHE A 23 16.98 -2.90 -7.59
C PHE A 23 17.21 -1.85 -6.50
N ASN A 24 18.30 -1.05 -6.57
CA ASN A 24 18.69 -0.09 -5.54
C ASN A 24 19.05 1.30 -6.06
N ASP A 25 18.59 1.70 -7.24
CA ASP A 25 18.92 2.99 -7.85
C ASP A 25 18.41 4.24 -7.07
N GLY A 26 17.53 4.03 -6.13
CA GLY A 26 16.98 5.06 -5.25
C GLY A 26 17.14 4.75 -3.77
N GLY A 27 18.07 3.86 -3.38
CA GLY A 27 18.29 3.50 -1.96
C GLY A 27 17.23 2.59 -1.36
N GLN A 28 16.32 2.01 -2.18
CA GLN A 28 15.17 1.25 -1.67
C GLN A 28 15.52 -0.04 -0.95
N LEU A 29 16.76 -0.51 -1.02
CA LEU A 29 17.22 -1.64 -0.23
C LEU A 29 17.64 -1.24 1.20
N GLY A 30 17.89 0.06 1.44
CA GLY A 30 18.20 0.60 2.77
C GLY A 30 19.51 0.07 3.36
N ILE A 31 20.49 -0.20 2.51
CA ILE A 31 21.79 -0.75 2.94
C ILE A 31 22.86 0.32 3.14
N GLY A 32 22.60 1.56 2.70
CA GLY A 32 23.46 2.74 2.94
C GLY A 32 24.87 2.58 2.36
N ASP A 33 24.99 1.99 1.19
CA ASP A 33 26.27 1.77 0.54
C ASP A 33 26.24 2.31 -0.89
N PRO A 34 26.93 3.45 -1.16
CA PRO A 34 26.93 4.09 -2.48
C PRO A 34 27.55 3.20 -3.57
N ASP A 35 28.38 2.23 -3.22
CA ASP A 35 28.95 1.28 -4.18
C ASP A 35 27.90 0.30 -4.74
N TYR A 36 26.71 0.22 -4.10
CA TYR A 36 25.58 -0.61 -4.52
C TYR A 36 24.41 0.15 -5.14
N VAL A 37 24.53 1.46 -5.41
CA VAL A 37 23.45 2.30 -5.95
C VAL A 37 23.02 1.84 -7.34
N ASP A 38 23.94 1.32 -8.16
CA ASP A 38 23.66 0.82 -9.51
C ASP A 38 23.49 -0.71 -9.55
N ASP A 39 23.55 -1.40 -8.40
CA ASP A 39 23.58 -2.85 -8.32
C ASP A 39 22.21 -3.46 -8.01
N ARG A 40 21.97 -4.62 -8.62
CA ARG A 40 20.80 -5.46 -8.39
C ARG A 40 21.18 -6.60 -7.47
N ILE A 41 20.68 -6.61 -6.25
CA ILE A 41 20.93 -7.70 -5.31
C ILE A 41 19.93 -8.84 -5.58
N GLY A 42 20.46 -10.03 -5.88
CA GLY A 42 19.66 -11.25 -6.04
C GLY A 42 19.43 -11.74 -7.46
N GLU A 43 20.03 -11.12 -8.49
CA GLU A 43 19.79 -11.53 -9.87
C GLU A 43 20.62 -12.75 -10.33
N GLY A 44 21.66 -13.13 -9.62
CA GLY A 44 22.47 -14.34 -9.94
C GLY A 44 23.07 -14.34 -11.35
N ILE A 45 23.32 -13.19 -11.96
CA ILE A 45 23.81 -13.08 -13.33
C ILE A 45 25.32 -12.92 -13.30
N ASP A 46 26.02 -13.93 -13.82
CA ASP A 46 27.42 -13.84 -14.23
C ASP A 46 27.54 -12.83 -15.39
N TYR A 47 27.90 -11.59 -15.12
CA TYR A 47 28.40 -10.70 -16.17
C TYR A 47 29.87 -11.01 -16.41
N GLU A 48 30.15 -11.93 -17.37
CA GLU A 48 31.50 -12.23 -17.87
C GLU A 48 32.14 -11.08 -18.71
N ASP A 49 31.61 -9.85 -18.74
CA ASP A 49 32.00 -8.82 -19.68
C ASP A 49 32.32 -7.45 -19.05
N TYR A 50 32.88 -7.37 -17.84
CA TYR A 50 33.59 -6.15 -17.42
C TYR A 50 35.03 -6.46 -16.98
N GLU A 51 35.99 -6.08 -17.85
CA GLU A 51 37.44 -6.05 -17.59
C GLU A 51 37.79 -5.01 -16.51
N TYR A 52 37.43 -5.21 -15.26
CA TYR A 52 38.10 -4.63 -14.10
C TYR A 52 38.10 -5.68 -12.99
N GLY A 53 39.30 -6.26 -12.81
CA GLY A 53 39.52 -7.32 -11.85
C GLY A 53 39.38 -6.83 -10.43
N ASP A 54 38.33 -7.32 -9.79
CA ASP A 54 38.37 -7.81 -8.40
C ASP A 54 37.15 -8.73 -8.20
N ASP A 55 37.48 -10.01 -8.02
CA ASP A 55 36.52 -11.11 -7.80
C ASP A 55 35.74 -10.91 -6.49
N TYR A 56 34.56 -10.27 -6.53
CA TYR A 56 33.55 -10.35 -5.49
C TYR A 56 32.30 -11.07 -6.00
N PHE A 57 32.41 -12.38 -6.24
CA PHE A 57 31.24 -13.26 -6.25
C PHE A 57 30.63 -13.29 -4.84
N ARG A 58 29.74 -12.38 -4.53
CA ARG A 58 28.89 -12.52 -3.35
C ARG A 58 27.70 -13.38 -3.76
N SER A 59 27.46 -14.46 -3.03
CA SER A 59 26.16 -15.09 -2.97
C SER A 59 25.19 -14.05 -2.38
N GLU A 60 24.48 -13.32 -3.22
CA GLU A 60 23.68 -12.14 -2.86
C GLU A 60 22.37 -12.48 -2.18
N MET A 61 22.06 -13.76 -1.98
CA MET A 61 20.84 -14.23 -1.33
C MET A 61 21.14 -15.02 -0.05
N GLY A 62 20.11 -15.27 0.72
CA GLY A 62 20.19 -16.05 1.97
C GLY A 62 20.92 -15.30 3.08
N ASP A 63 22.00 -15.89 3.62
CA ASP A 63 22.76 -15.30 4.72
C ASP A 63 23.68 -14.14 4.30
N ALA A 64 23.83 -13.92 2.99
CA ALA A 64 24.64 -12.81 2.44
C ALA A 64 23.85 -11.48 2.40
N LEU A 65 22.51 -11.51 2.48
CA LEU A 65 21.70 -10.29 2.52
C LEU A 65 22.02 -9.49 3.78
N ILE A 66 22.30 -8.20 3.60
CA ILE A 66 22.62 -7.24 4.67
C ILE A 66 21.31 -6.88 5.40
N PRO A 67 21.21 -7.10 6.72
CA PRO A 67 20.07 -6.62 7.48
C PRO A 67 20.03 -5.09 7.55
N ILE A 68 18.84 -4.53 7.39
CA ILE A 68 18.60 -3.09 7.53
C ILE A 68 18.78 -2.68 9.00
N ASP A 69 19.55 -1.64 9.23
CA ASP A 69 19.66 -0.98 10.54
C ASP A 69 18.55 0.07 10.69
N PHE A 70 17.72 -0.08 11.70
CA PHE A 70 16.69 0.91 12.07
C PHE A 70 17.09 1.81 13.22
N GLY A 71 18.33 1.65 13.76
CA GLY A 71 18.79 2.37 14.93
C GLY A 71 18.19 1.84 16.23
N THR A 72 18.14 2.70 17.23
CA THR A 72 17.76 2.36 18.60
C THR A 72 16.61 3.23 19.09
N ASP A 73 15.91 2.76 20.13
CA ASP A 73 14.74 3.42 20.73
C ASP A 73 15.04 4.80 21.35
N ASP A 74 16.28 5.03 21.79
CA ASP A 74 16.72 6.30 22.36
C ASP A 74 17.69 7.11 21.45
N GLY A 75 17.95 6.58 20.22
CA GLY A 75 18.84 7.22 19.24
C GLY A 75 20.32 7.20 19.62
N THR A 76 20.73 6.35 20.58
CA THR A 76 22.12 6.20 21.01
C THR A 76 22.64 4.79 20.79
N ASP A 77 23.98 4.64 20.70
CA ASP A 77 24.62 3.30 20.52
C ASP A 77 24.35 2.32 21.68
N GLY A 78 23.81 2.82 22.80
CA GLY A 78 23.48 2.02 23.99
C GLY A 78 22.01 1.66 24.11
N GLY A 79 21.16 2.17 23.23
CA GLY A 79 19.71 1.92 23.21
C GLY A 79 19.34 0.50 22.78
N THR A 80 18.05 0.20 22.84
CA THR A 80 17.51 -1.07 22.33
C THR A 80 17.33 -0.99 20.83
N ALA A 81 17.92 -1.91 20.08
CA ALA A 81 17.75 -1.94 18.62
C ALA A 81 16.27 -2.04 18.21
N LEU A 82 15.88 -1.16 17.31
CA LEU A 82 14.54 -1.18 16.71
C LEU A 82 14.45 -2.31 15.68
N THR A 83 13.27 -2.92 15.62
CA THR A 83 12.95 -3.98 14.65
C THR A 83 11.64 -3.67 13.96
N ALA A 84 11.47 -4.12 12.72
CA ALA A 84 10.22 -3.95 12.01
C ALA A 84 9.13 -4.90 12.53
N LYS A 85 7.91 -4.37 12.72
CA LYS A 85 6.67 -5.13 12.95
C LYS A 85 5.96 -5.44 11.64
N SER A 86 5.95 -4.47 10.71
CA SER A 86 5.38 -4.60 9.38
C SER A 86 6.17 -3.77 8.39
N LEU A 87 6.05 -4.14 7.11
CA LEU A 87 6.65 -3.47 5.97
C LEU A 87 5.55 -3.12 4.97
N ALA A 88 5.73 -2.01 4.29
CA ALA A 88 4.98 -1.61 3.12
C ALA A 88 5.97 -1.18 2.03
N CYS A 89 5.80 -1.73 0.84
CA CYS A 89 6.68 -1.48 -0.30
C CYS A 89 5.92 -0.71 -1.39
N GLY A 90 6.39 0.50 -1.69
CA GLY A 90 5.96 1.24 -2.87
C GLY A 90 6.79 0.88 -4.10
N ALA A 91 6.70 1.68 -5.18
CA ALA A 91 7.46 1.39 -6.40
C ALA A 91 8.98 1.40 -6.14
N ARG A 92 9.48 2.45 -5.48
CA ARG A 92 10.91 2.69 -5.20
C ARG A 92 11.15 3.19 -3.78
N HIS A 93 10.23 2.98 -2.86
CA HIS A 93 10.40 3.31 -1.45
C HIS A 93 9.80 2.23 -0.59
N VAL A 94 10.23 2.17 0.65
CA VAL A 94 9.77 1.22 1.64
C VAL A 94 9.52 1.94 2.95
N CYS A 95 8.46 1.59 3.65
CA CYS A 95 8.17 2.06 4.99
C CYS A 95 8.04 0.89 5.96
N ALA A 96 8.52 1.05 7.17
CA ALA A 96 8.39 0.08 8.25
C ALA A 96 7.72 0.68 9.47
N ILE A 97 6.76 -0.03 10.06
CA ILE A 97 6.33 0.23 11.43
C ILE A 97 7.29 -0.52 12.35
N LEU A 98 7.92 0.20 13.27
CA LEU A 98 8.95 -0.32 14.15
C LEU A 98 8.41 -0.81 15.50
N SER A 99 9.28 -1.42 16.29
CA SER A 99 8.94 -2.01 17.60
C SER A 99 8.40 -1.00 18.62
N ASP A 100 8.66 0.28 18.43
CA ASP A 100 8.16 1.41 19.21
C ASP A 100 6.92 2.11 18.61
N ASP A 101 6.32 1.51 17.54
CA ASP A 101 5.18 2.02 16.79
C ASP A 101 5.46 3.31 15.98
N THR A 102 6.73 3.70 15.79
CA THR A 102 7.11 4.75 14.85
C THR A 102 7.17 4.21 13.41
N ILE A 103 7.14 5.10 12.43
CA ILE A 103 7.37 4.78 11.02
C ILE A 103 8.73 5.35 10.61
N LYS A 104 9.54 4.54 9.91
CA LYS A 104 10.68 4.99 9.13
C LYS A 104 10.48 4.58 7.68
N CYS A 105 10.76 5.50 6.76
CA CYS A 105 10.67 5.29 5.31
C CYS A 105 12.01 5.60 4.66
N TRP A 106 12.37 4.82 3.65
CA TRP A 106 13.61 4.95 2.88
C TRP A 106 13.38 4.63 1.41
N GLY A 107 14.35 4.93 0.57
CA GLY A 107 14.27 4.82 -0.87
C GLY A 107 14.08 6.18 -1.54
N SER A 108 13.41 6.21 -2.69
CA SER A 108 13.16 7.42 -3.47
C SER A 108 12.17 8.37 -2.77
N SER A 109 12.45 9.69 -2.83
CA SER A 109 11.59 10.76 -2.33
C SER A 109 11.25 11.81 -3.40
N GLU A 110 11.25 11.46 -4.69
CA GLU A 110 10.98 12.42 -5.79
C GLU A 110 9.67 13.22 -5.62
N TYR A 111 8.74 12.70 -4.82
CA TYR A 111 7.41 13.27 -4.59
C TYR A 111 7.09 13.48 -3.10
N GLY A 112 8.09 13.44 -2.22
CA GLY A 112 7.90 13.59 -0.78
C GLY A 112 7.34 12.33 -0.08
N GLN A 113 7.30 11.18 -0.76
CA GLN A 113 6.70 9.93 -0.23
C GLN A 113 7.38 9.37 1.02
N LEU A 114 8.61 9.81 1.34
CA LEU A 114 9.28 9.47 2.60
C LEU A 114 8.79 10.31 3.79
N GLY A 115 8.14 11.47 3.54
CA GLY A 115 7.63 12.35 4.59
C GLY A 115 8.72 13.01 5.43
N GLN A 116 9.92 13.22 4.87
CA GLN A 116 11.07 13.81 5.56
C GLN A 116 11.18 15.34 5.40
N GLY A 117 10.26 15.95 4.61
CA GLY A 117 10.27 17.38 4.33
C GLY A 117 11.41 17.81 3.41
N ASN A 118 11.80 16.93 2.50
CA ASN A 118 12.75 17.15 1.42
C ASN A 118 12.53 16.08 0.31
N LEU A 119 13.26 16.22 -0.79
CA LEU A 119 13.23 15.30 -1.93
C LEU A 119 14.50 14.42 -2.00
N ASP A 120 15.26 14.34 -0.90
CA ASP A 120 16.47 13.54 -0.84
C ASP A 120 16.10 12.05 -0.81
N TYR A 121 16.80 11.24 -1.55
CA TYR A 121 16.75 9.78 -1.45
C TYR A 121 17.36 9.36 -0.12
N ILE A 122 16.99 8.24 0.42
CA ILE A 122 17.51 7.73 1.70
C ILE A 122 17.81 6.25 1.55
N GLY A 123 19.02 5.85 1.99
CA GLY A 123 19.49 4.48 1.96
C GLY A 123 20.41 4.16 0.77
N ASP A 124 20.77 5.18 -0.02
CA ASP A 124 21.72 5.12 -1.11
C ASP A 124 23.13 5.60 -0.69
N ASP A 125 23.24 6.41 0.37
CA ASP A 125 24.50 6.92 0.90
C ASP A 125 24.81 6.43 2.31
N ASP A 126 26.11 6.46 2.70
CA ASP A 126 26.57 6.19 4.06
C ASP A 126 25.91 7.13 5.08
N TYR A 127 25.59 6.61 6.27
CA TYR A 127 25.04 7.37 7.41
C TYR A 127 23.63 7.90 7.23
N GLU A 128 22.84 7.36 6.32
CA GLU A 128 21.44 7.75 6.12
C GLU A 128 20.45 6.84 6.88
N MET A 129 20.88 5.63 7.21
CA MET A 129 20.07 4.64 7.92
C MET A 129 20.35 4.63 9.43
N GLY A 130 19.79 3.70 10.15
CA GLY A 130 20.03 3.57 11.59
C GLY A 130 19.44 4.72 12.41
N ASN A 131 20.26 5.32 13.30
CA ASN A 131 19.88 6.46 14.10
C ASN A 131 19.80 7.78 13.32
N ASP A 132 20.43 7.86 12.15
CA ASP A 132 20.40 9.05 11.29
C ASP A 132 19.10 9.13 10.47
N LEU A 133 18.43 7.99 10.19
CA LEU A 133 17.11 7.98 9.58
C LEU A 133 16.05 8.43 10.63
N ALA A 134 15.50 9.62 10.42
CA ALA A 134 14.45 10.14 11.28
C ALA A 134 13.13 9.35 11.12
N ALA A 135 12.39 9.17 12.21
CA ALA A 135 11.02 8.70 12.13
C ALA A 135 10.13 9.77 11.48
N VAL A 136 9.15 9.33 10.69
CA VAL A 136 8.16 10.23 10.09
C VAL A 136 7.37 10.96 11.18
N ASP A 137 7.27 12.28 11.09
CA ASP A 137 6.46 13.06 12.03
C ASP A 137 4.97 12.89 11.70
N LEU A 138 4.27 12.18 12.56
CA LEU A 138 2.82 11.94 12.45
C LEU A 138 2.00 12.97 13.24
N GLY A 139 2.66 13.85 14.03
CA GLY A 139 2.02 14.85 14.86
C GLY A 139 1.63 14.33 16.25
N THR A 140 0.68 15.03 16.86
CA THR A 140 0.20 14.74 18.22
C THR A 140 -1.32 14.69 18.27
N ASP A 141 -1.85 13.93 19.22
CA ASP A 141 -3.27 13.95 19.57
C ASP A 141 -3.67 15.26 20.28
N ASN A 142 -4.95 15.42 20.56
CA ASN A 142 -5.47 16.60 21.26
C ASN A 142 -4.93 16.75 22.71
N ALA A 143 -4.34 15.70 23.28
CA ALA A 143 -3.70 15.73 24.60
C ALA A 143 -2.20 16.05 24.52
N GLY A 144 -1.63 16.16 23.31
CA GLY A 144 -0.22 16.43 23.06
C GLY A 144 0.67 15.19 23.07
N ASN A 145 0.09 13.97 23.05
CA ASN A 145 0.86 12.75 22.93
C ASN A 145 1.23 12.53 21.45
N LYS A 146 2.44 12.08 21.18
CA LYS A 146 2.86 11.71 19.82
C LYS A 146 1.95 10.62 19.25
N LEU A 147 1.49 10.85 18.04
CA LEU A 147 0.78 9.81 17.28
C LEU A 147 1.78 8.77 16.78
N THR A 148 1.37 7.52 16.84
CA THR A 148 2.11 6.36 16.36
C THR A 148 1.28 5.64 15.29
N ALA A 149 1.85 4.65 14.60
CA ALA A 149 1.20 3.94 13.52
C ALA A 149 0.65 2.58 13.94
N LYS A 150 -0.58 2.27 13.50
CA LYS A 150 -1.20 0.94 13.56
C LYS A 150 -1.09 0.18 12.24
N GLY A 151 -1.04 0.91 11.12
CA GLY A 151 -0.92 0.37 9.78
C GLY A 151 -0.25 1.37 8.86
N VAL A 152 0.45 0.89 7.85
CA VAL A 152 1.07 1.67 6.78
C VAL A 152 0.93 0.90 5.48
N ASP A 153 0.67 1.61 4.41
CA ASP A 153 0.76 1.07 3.05
C ASP A 153 1.33 2.10 2.09
N CYS A 154 2.02 1.61 1.06
CA CYS A 154 2.75 2.42 0.09
C CYS A 154 2.20 2.16 -1.31
N GLY A 155 1.78 3.24 -1.96
CA GLY A 155 1.49 3.23 -3.39
C GLY A 155 2.74 3.45 -4.23
N LYS A 156 2.57 3.81 -5.50
CA LYS A 156 3.71 4.06 -6.36
C LYS A 156 4.56 5.23 -5.86
N TYR A 157 3.92 6.34 -5.54
CA TYR A 157 4.57 7.60 -5.17
C TYR A 157 3.95 8.27 -3.93
N HIS A 158 3.16 7.53 -3.17
CA HIS A 158 2.54 8.04 -1.95
C HIS A 158 2.54 6.99 -0.86
N THR A 159 2.36 7.43 0.36
CA THR A 159 2.30 6.62 1.57
C THR A 159 1.09 7.01 2.39
N CYS A 160 0.37 6.04 2.94
CA CYS A 160 -0.75 6.25 3.85
C CYS A 160 -0.54 5.48 5.15
N ALA A 161 -0.87 6.10 6.27
CA ALA A 161 -0.79 5.47 7.59
C ALA A 161 -2.09 5.60 8.38
N ILE A 162 -2.48 4.52 9.05
CA ILE A 162 -3.52 4.50 10.08
C ILE A 162 -2.83 4.75 11.42
N LEU A 163 -3.28 5.75 12.15
CA LEU A 163 -2.64 6.23 13.37
C LEU A 163 -3.24 5.65 14.65
N SER A 164 -2.56 5.88 15.77
CA SER A 164 -2.97 5.36 17.08
C SER A 164 -4.34 5.86 17.57
N ASP A 165 -4.81 6.98 17.04
CA ASP A 165 -6.14 7.56 17.30
C ASP A 165 -7.20 7.15 16.23
N ASP A 166 -6.88 6.17 15.39
CA ASP A 166 -7.71 5.66 14.27
C ASP A 166 -7.92 6.66 13.12
N SER A 167 -7.22 7.79 13.12
CA SER A 167 -7.17 8.71 11.99
C SER A 167 -6.24 8.18 10.88
N VAL A 168 -6.38 8.73 9.68
CA VAL A 168 -5.56 8.39 8.51
C VAL A 168 -4.86 9.62 7.99
N LYS A 169 -3.58 9.50 7.70
CA LYS A 169 -2.79 10.51 7.00
C LYS A 169 -2.12 9.90 5.79
N CYS A 170 -2.12 10.65 4.68
CA CYS A 170 -1.42 10.27 3.46
C CYS A 170 -0.52 11.42 3.02
N TRP A 171 0.64 11.09 2.44
CA TRP A 171 1.64 12.03 1.93
C TRP A 171 2.34 11.45 0.70
N GLY A 172 3.07 12.27 -0.04
CA GLY A 172 3.66 11.96 -1.33
C GLY A 172 2.93 12.67 -2.46
N GLU A 173 2.84 12.02 -3.63
CA GLU A 173 2.19 12.56 -4.82
C GLU A 173 0.67 12.70 -4.63
N ASN A 174 0.12 13.84 -5.11
CA ASN A 174 -1.32 14.16 -5.06
C ASN A 174 -1.89 14.60 -6.42
N GLU A 175 -1.24 14.27 -7.53
CA GLU A 175 -1.60 14.81 -8.85
C GLU A 175 -3.08 14.54 -9.22
N ASP A 176 -3.55 13.32 -9.02
CA ASP A 176 -4.96 12.93 -9.28
C ASP A 176 -5.75 12.71 -7.98
N GLY A 177 -5.41 13.42 -6.90
CA GLY A 177 -6.10 13.33 -5.62
C GLY A 177 -5.80 12.06 -4.81
N TYR A 178 -4.63 11.45 -5.01
CA TYR A 178 -4.22 10.20 -4.32
C TYR A 178 -4.20 10.30 -2.80
N LEU A 179 -4.13 11.51 -2.27
CA LEU A 179 -4.07 11.79 -0.84
C LEU A 179 -5.40 12.19 -0.21
N ALA A 180 -6.52 12.23 -0.98
CA ALA A 180 -7.82 12.74 -0.54
C ALA A 180 -7.74 14.14 0.11
N LYS A 181 -6.89 15.02 -0.42
CA LYS A 181 -6.66 16.39 0.11
C LYS A 181 -7.31 17.50 -0.74
N GLY A 182 -8.02 17.12 -1.80
CA GLY A 182 -8.52 18.05 -2.80
C GLY A 182 -7.40 18.64 -3.69
N THR A 183 -7.78 19.34 -4.74
CA THR A 183 -6.85 19.91 -5.73
C THR A 183 -6.09 21.13 -5.24
N GLU A 184 -6.45 21.69 -4.10
CA GLU A 184 -5.82 22.89 -3.53
C GLU A 184 -4.60 22.60 -2.64
N ALA A 185 -4.35 21.33 -2.31
CA ALA A 185 -3.30 20.95 -1.37
C ALA A 185 -1.88 20.89 -1.96
N GLY A 186 -1.69 21.26 -3.22
CA GLY A 186 -0.43 21.09 -3.93
C GLY A 186 -0.30 19.72 -4.60
N ASN A 187 0.72 19.56 -5.46
CA ASN A 187 0.95 18.30 -6.18
C ASN A 187 1.68 17.27 -5.33
N TYR A 188 2.42 17.70 -4.31
CA TYR A 188 3.20 16.86 -3.40
C TYR A 188 2.97 17.30 -1.97
N ILE A 189 3.11 16.37 -1.02
CA ILE A 189 3.08 16.62 0.43
C ILE A 189 4.17 15.78 1.08
N GLY A 190 4.97 16.38 1.95
CA GLY A 190 6.10 15.74 2.63
C GLY A 190 7.43 16.03 1.94
N ASP A 191 7.43 16.85 0.88
CA ASP A 191 8.59 17.32 0.15
C ASP A 191 9.18 18.61 0.75
N ASP A 192 8.36 19.41 1.43
CA ASP A 192 8.80 20.65 2.07
C ASP A 192 8.74 20.56 3.61
N ARG A 193 9.64 21.32 4.25
CA ARG A 193 9.69 21.39 5.73
C ARG A 193 8.40 21.98 6.29
N GLY A 194 7.85 21.28 7.29
CA GLY A 194 6.66 21.72 8.02
C GLY A 194 5.34 21.32 7.39
N GLU A 195 5.31 20.46 6.39
CA GLU A 195 4.09 19.90 5.83
C GLU A 195 3.56 18.71 6.63
N MET A 196 4.46 17.98 7.27
CA MET A 196 4.13 16.80 8.08
C MET A 196 3.67 17.18 9.50
N GLY A 197 3.50 16.19 10.33
CA GLY A 197 3.13 16.36 11.74
C GLY A 197 1.71 16.91 11.89
N ASN A 198 1.53 17.92 12.74
CA ASN A 198 0.24 18.56 13.00
C ASN A 198 -0.26 19.43 11.82
N ASN A 199 0.60 19.75 10.87
CA ASN A 199 0.21 20.52 9.68
C ASN A 199 -0.39 19.61 8.59
N LEU A 200 -0.06 18.30 8.59
CA LEU A 200 -0.73 17.33 7.75
C LEU A 200 -2.08 16.94 8.39
N ALA A 201 -3.17 17.46 7.84
CA ALA A 201 -4.51 17.10 8.30
C ALA A 201 -4.82 15.63 8.05
N SER A 202 -5.55 14.99 8.96
CA SER A 202 -6.11 13.66 8.74
C SER A 202 -7.17 13.69 7.65
N ILE A 203 -7.36 12.55 6.97
CA ILE A 203 -8.43 12.37 5.99
C ILE A 203 -9.77 12.26 6.72
N ASP A 204 -10.74 13.05 6.29
CA ASP A 204 -12.12 12.89 6.76
C ASP A 204 -12.76 11.67 6.06
N LEU A 205 -13.10 10.66 6.84
CA LEU A 205 -13.73 9.43 6.38
C LEU A 205 -15.27 9.49 6.45
N GLY A 206 -15.83 10.55 7.05
CA GLY A 206 -17.26 10.73 7.25
C GLY A 206 -17.80 9.96 8.45
N THR A 207 -19.11 9.74 8.44
CA THR A 207 -19.86 9.10 9.53
C THR A 207 -20.69 7.93 9.02
N VAL A 208 -21.01 6.98 9.91
CA VAL A 208 -21.75 5.76 9.57
C VAL A 208 -23.12 6.04 8.94
N ASP A 209 -23.81 7.08 9.40
CA ASP A 209 -25.14 7.46 8.93
C ASP A 209 -25.15 8.62 7.93
N GLY A 210 -23.95 9.10 7.53
CA GLY A 210 -23.80 10.24 6.62
C GLY A 210 -24.22 11.60 7.19
N THR A 211 -24.45 11.69 8.51
CA THR A 211 -24.83 12.95 9.17
C THR A 211 -23.67 13.57 9.92
N VAL A 212 -23.67 14.88 10.11
CA VAL A 212 -22.59 15.63 10.79
C VAL A 212 -22.41 15.18 12.26
N ASP A 213 -23.49 14.75 12.91
CA ASP A 213 -23.50 14.30 14.31
C ASP A 213 -23.39 12.78 14.44
N GLY A 214 -23.18 12.06 13.35
CA GLY A 214 -23.08 10.60 13.31
C GLY A 214 -21.79 10.07 13.95
N THR A 215 -21.75 8.74 14.12
CA THR A 215 -20.51 8.06 14.57
C THR A 215 -19.45 8.15 13.50
N VAL A 216 -18.31 8.74 13.83
CA VAL A 216 -17.16 8.88 12.90
C VAL A 216 -16.68 7.51 12.43
N LEU A 217 -16.51 7.37 11.12
CA LEU A 217 -15.91 6.20 10.53
C LEU A 217 -14.39 6.20 10.79
N THR A 218 -13.86 5.04 11.09
CA THR A 218 -12.42 4.82 11.27
C THR A 218 -11.90 3.78 10.28
N ALA A 219 -10.60 3.76 10.04
CA ALA A 219 -9.98 2.81 9.12
C ALA A 219 -9.60 1.50 9.82
N LYS A 220 -9.97 0.36 9.22
CA LYS A 220 -9.49 -0.98 9.60
C LYS A 220 -8.20 -1.34 8.86
N SER A 221 -8.16 -1.03 7.57
CA SER A 221 -6.98 -1.20 6.72
C SER A 221 -6.98 -0.15 5.62
N VAL A 222 -5.80 0.16 5.13
CA VAL A 222 -5.56 0.98 3.94
C VAL A 222 -4.85 0.12 2.91
N SER A 223 -5.15 0.34 1.64
CA SER A 223 -4.44 -0.27 0.52
C SER A 223 -4.20 0.78 -0.55
N CYS A 224 -2.94 0.95 -0.91
CA CYS A 224 -2.44 1.92 -1.86
C CYS A 224 -2.04 1.22 -3.16
N GLY A 225 -2.57 1.70 -4.27
CA GLY A 225 -2.17 1.28 -5.62
C GLY A 225 -1.25 2.30 -6.28
N THR A 226 -1.09 2.20 -7.60
CA THR A 226 -0.30 3.20 -8.34
C THR A 226 -1.04 4.55 -8.40
N TYR A 227 -2.32 4.53 -8.73
CA TYR A 227 -3.14 5.71 -9.00
C TYR A 227 -4.39 5.79 -8.14
N LEU A 228 -4.45 5.05 -7.07
CA LEU A 228 -5.62 5.00 -6.19
C LEU A 228 -5.24 4.58 -4.78
N THR A 229 -6.09 4.92 -3.84
CA THR A 229 -6.05 4.43 -2.46
C THR A 229 -7.43 3.99 -2.05
N CYS A 230 -7.55 2.84 -1.40
CA CYS A 230 -8.80 2.35 -0.82
C CYS A 230 -8.65 2.13 0.68
N ILE A 231 -9.70 2.38 1.42
CA ILE A 231 -9.79 2.12 2.87
C ILE A 231 -10.98 1.19 3.14
N LEU A 232 -10.72 0.14 3.91
CA LEU A 232 -11.75 -0.62 4.58
C LEU A 232 -12.12 0.08 5.89
N LEU A 233 -13.39 0.42 6.04
CA LEU A 233 -13.90 1.22 7.15
C LEU A 233 -14.41 0.35 8.31
N SER A 234 -14.67 1.00 9.45
CA SER A 234 -15.13 0.35 10.68
C SER A 234 -16.50 -0.32 10.56
N ASP A 235 -17.32 0.09 9.58
CA ASP A 235 -18.62 -0.51 9.24
C ASP A 235 -18.55 -1.56 8.11
N ASP A 236 -17.35 -2.00 7.74
CA ASP A 236 -17.08 -2.97 6.67
C ASP A 236 -17.41 -2.47 5.26
N THR A 237 -17.58 -1.16 5.07
CA THR A 237 -17.69 -0.54 3.74
C THR A 237 -16.30 -0.13 3.24
N ILE A 238 -16.18 0.15 1.93
CA ILE A 238 -14.95 0.61 1.28
C ILE A 238 -15.18 2.02 0.72
N LYS A 239 -14.20 2.90 0.94
CA LYS A 239 -14.04 4.15 0.20
C LYS A 239 -12.73 4.15 -0.56
N CYS A 240 -12.77 4.61 -1.81
CA CYS A 240 -11.59 4.74 -2.66
C CYS A 240 -11.51 6.16 -3.21
N TRP A 241 -10.29 6.63 -3.41
CA TRP A 241 -9.99 7.90 -4.04
C TRP A 241 -8.72 7.79 -4.91
N GLY A 242 -8.48 8.78 -5.77
CA GLY A 242 -7.43 8.77 -6.77
C GLY A 242 -8.01 8.90 -8.17
N ARG A 243 -7.41 8.25 -9.15
CA ARG A 243 -7.81 8.38 -10.55
C ARG A 243 -9.21 7.81 -10.81
N GLU A 244 -10.04 8.62 -11.47
CA GLU A 244 -11.48 8.39 -11.68
C GLU A 244 -11.82 6.98 -12.18
N ALA A 245 -11.17 6.53 -13.24
CA ALA A 245 -11.44 5.24 -13.87
C ALA A 245 -11.19 4.01 -12.97
N TYR A 246 -10.55 4.17 -11.79
CA TYR A 246 -10.12 3.02 -10.96
C TYR A 246 -10.81 2.97 -9.61
N MET A 247 -11.62 3.98 -9.28
CA MET A 247 -12.25 4.11 -7.95
C MET A 247 -13.50 3.26 -7.75
N GLY A 248 -14.13 2.79 -8.84
CA GLY A 248 -15.40 2.06 -8.78
C GLY A 248 -16.58 2.95 -8.36
N ARG A 249 -16.64 4.20 -8.83
CA ARG A 249 -17.65 5.20 -8.47
C ARG A 249 -18.42 5.80 -9.64
N GLY A 250 -18.21 5.31 -10.89
CA GLY A 250 -18.85 5.79 -12.11
C GLY A 250 -18.19 7.04 -12.71
N ALA A 251 -18.75 7.53 -13.82
CA ALA A 251 -18.15 8.50 -14.73
C ALA A 251 -17.97 9.92 -14.18
N ASP A 252 -18.68 10.33 -13.13
CA ASP A 252 -18.66 11.68 -12.57
C ASP A 252 -17.94 11.75 -11.20
N ALA A 253 -16.96 10.84 -10.97
CA ALA A 253 -16.25 10.78 -9.71
C ALA A 253 -15.34 12.00 -9.51
N ASP A 254 -15.70 12.93 -8.61
CA ASP A 254 -14.88 14.09 -8.24
C ASP A 254 -13.68 13.68 -7.38
N TYR A 255 -12.48 14.15 -7.74
CA TYR A 255 -11.21 13.87 -7.03
C TYR A 255 -11.12 14.54 -5.66
N GLY A 256 -11.91 15.56 -5.40
CA GLY A 256 -11.84 16.39 -4.18
C GLY A 256 -12.78 15.98 -3.05
N LEU A 257 -13.59 14.94 -3.24
CA LEU A 257 -14.58 14.52 -2.23
C LEU A 257 -13.94 13.93 -1.00
N THR A 258 -14.39 14.36 0.18
CA THR A 258 -13.98 13.84 1.49
C THR A 258 -15.20 13.66 2.40
N GLY A 259 -15.02 12.99 3.52
CA GLY A 259 -16.07 12.85 4.51
C GLY A 259 -17.31 12.15 3.97
N ASN A 260 -18.47 12.71 4.28
CA ASN A 260 -19.76 12.15 3.87
C ASN A 260 -20.07 12.34 2.38
N ASP A 261 -19.39 13.26 1.71
CA ASP A 261 -19.55 13.52 0.27
C ASP A 261 -18.82 12.46 -0.58
N MET A 262 -17.79 11.78 0.00
CA MET A 262 -17.12 10.66 -0.64
C MET A 262 -18.00 9.41 -0.57
N PRO A 263 -18.52 8.89 -1.69
CA PRO A 263 -19.38 7.72 -1.68
C PRO A 263 -18.60 6.45 -1.32
N VAL A 264 -19.30 5.49 -0.73
CA VAL A 264 -18.80 4.13 -0.56
C VAL A 264 -18.86 3.38 -1.89
N VAL A 265 -17.94 2.46 -2.12
CA VAL A 265 -17.96 1.54 -3.27
C VAL A 265 -19.18 0.63 -3.12
N ASP A 266 -20.06 0.61 -4.12
CA ASP A 266 -21.21 -0.30 -4.13
C ASP A 266 -20.76 -1.71 -4.50
N LEU A 267 -20.89 -2.64 -3.54
CA LEU A 267 -20.54 -4.04 -3.70
C LEU A 267 -21.76 -4.92 -4.02
N GLY A 268 -22.97 -4.33 -4.04
CA GLY A 268 -24.23 -5.01 -4.28
C GLY A 268 -24.78 -5.71 -3.04
N THR A 269 -25.62 -6.73 -3.26
CA THR A 269 -26.35 -7.47 -2.23
C THR A 269 -26.13 -8.97 -2.36
N VAL A 270 -26.32 -9.69 -1.26
CA VAL A 270 -26.11 -11.16 -1.19
C VAL A 270 -26.99 -11.93 -2.18
N ASP A 271 -28.22 -11.47 -2.40
CA ASP A 271 -29.19 -12.12 -3.30
C ASP A 271 -29.29 -11.47 -4.69
N GLY A 272 -28.47 -10.45 -4.96
CA GLY A 272 -28.46 -9.71 -6.20
C GLY A 272 -29.68 -8.84 -6.47
N THR A 273 -30.51 -8.59 -5.42
CA THR A 273 -31.70 -7.72 -5.53
C THR A 273 -31.45 -6.39 -4.85
N ASN A 274 -32.10 -5.31 -5.31
CA ASN A 274 -31.91 -3.96 -4.75
C ASN A 274 -32.37 -3.82 -3.29
N ASP A 275 -33.26 -4.72 -2.81
CA ASP A 275 -33.79 -4.75 -1.44
C ASP A 275 -33.05 -5.79 -0.56
N GLY A 276 -32.03 -6.46 -1.08
CA GLY A 276 -31.25 -7.50 -0.40
C GLY A 276 -30.32 -6.98 0.69
N ILE A 277 -29.73 -7.90 1.43
CA ILE A 277 -28.69 -7.57 2.43
C ILE A 277 -27.44 -7.11 1.68
N LYS A 278 -26.95 -5.90 1.95
CA LYS A 278 -25.74 -5.37 1.33
C LYS A 278 -24.54 -6.26 1.64
N LEU A 279 -23.75 -6.50 0.61
CA LEU A 279 -22.43 -7.09 0.75
C LEU A 279 -21.51 -6.07 1.39
N THR A 280 -20.69 -6.53 2.32
CA THR A 280 -19.61 -5.76 2.96
C THR A 280 -18.28 -6.42 2.64
N ALA A 281 -17.18 -5.73 2.91
CA ALA A 281 -15.85 -6.22 2.63
C ALA A 281 -15.16 -6.75 3.89
N LYS A 282 -14.40 -7.84 3.74
CA LYS A 282 -13.46 -8.37 4.75
C LYS A 282 -12.06 -7.82 4.55
N SER A 283 -11.67 -7.59 3.28
CA SER A 283 -10.40 -6.99 2.91
C SER A 283 -10.52 -6.32 1.55
N VAL A 284 -9.64 -5.37 1.27
CA VAL A 284 -9.44 -4.73 -0.02
C VAL A 284 -7.95 -4.75 -0.36
N SER A 285 -7.64 -4.90 -1.63
CA SER A 285 -6.28 -4.84 -2.17
C SER A 285 -6.28 -4.04 -3.46
N CYS A 286 -5.40 -3.05 -3.55
CA CYS A 286 -5.21 -2.19 -4.71
C CYS A 286 -3.95 -2.61 -5.47
N GLY A 287 -4.07 -2.72 -6.79
CA GLY A 287 -2.96 -2.95 -7.71
C GLY A 287 -2.55 -1.66 -8.43
N ASN A 288 -2.00 -1.81 -9.66
CA ASN A 288 -1.62 -0.64 -10.45
C ASN A 288 -2.83 0.24 -10.79
N GLU A 289 -3.83 -0.36 -11.41
CA GLU A 289 -5.01 0.33 -11.97
C GLU A 289 -6.32 -0.42 -11.67
N HIS A 290 -6.31 -1.28 -10.67
CA HIS A 290 -7.50 -2.05 -10.27
C HIS A 290 -7.50 -2.33 -8.78
N SER A 291 -8.67 -2.66 -8.28
CA SER A 291 -8.87 -3.07 -6.89
C SER A 291 -9.71 -4.33 -6.82
N CYS A 292 -9.45 -5.14 -5.81
CA CYS A 292 -10.22 -6.34 -5.50
C CYS A 292 -10.59 -6.38 -4.02
N ALA A 293 -11.77 -6.87 -3.71
CA ALA A 293 -12.21 -7.08 -2.33
C ALA A 293 -12.69 -8.51 -2.09
N VAL A 294 -12.33 -9.08 -0.95
CA VAL A 294 -12.99 -10.27 -0.41
C VAL A 294 -14.22 -9.82 0.35
N LEU A 295 -15.37 -10.35 0.00
CA LEU A 295 -16.65 -9.92 0.54
C LEU A 295 -17.12 -10.75 1.73
N SER A 296 -18.20 -10.31 2.37
CA SER A 296 -18.79 -10.95 3.55
C SER A 296 -19.27 -12.39 3.31
N ASP A 297 -19.56 -12.74 2.05
CA ASP A 297 -19.93 -14.08 1.58
C ASP A 297 -18.75 -14.91 1.05
N ASP A 298 -17.50 -14.45 1.27
CA ASP A 298 -16.26 -15.08 0.80
C ASP A 298 -16.07 -15.10 -0.74
N THR A 299 -16.86 -14.31 -1.48
CA THR A 299 -16.62 -14.07 -2.91
C THR A 299 -15.60 -12.94 -3.11
N ILE A 300 -15.09 -12.81 -4.34
CA ILE A 300 -14.23 -11.69 -4.77
C ILE A 300 -14.96 -10.88 -5.81
N LYS A 301 -14.92 -9.56 -5.67
CA LYS A 301 -15.25 -8.61 -6.73
C LYS A 301 -14.05 -7.72 -7.01
N CYS A 302 -13.77 -7.47 -8.30
CA CYS A 302 -12.68 -6.61 -8.76
C CYS A 302 -13.23 -5.55 -9.70
N TRP A 303 -12.66 -4.34 -9.64
CA TRP A 303 -13.03 -3.18 -10.47
C TRP A 303 -11.79 -2.38 -10.86
N GLY A 304 -11.94 -1.48 -11.83
CA GLY A 304 -10.86 -0.72 -12.45
C GLY A 304 -10.48 -1.26 -13.82
N SER A 305 -9.20 -1.20 -14.17
CA SER A 305 -8.66 -1.67 -15.45
C SER A 305 -8.68 -3.19 -15.59
N SER A 306 -9.03 -3.68 -16.78
CA SER A 306 -8.92 -5.10 -17.15
C SER A 306 -8.13 -5.33 -18.45
N GLU A 307 -7.28 -4.39 -18.87
CA GLU A 307 -6.51 -4.51 -20.12
C GLU A 307 -5.74 -5.85 -20.26
N TYR A 308 -5.42 -6.49 -19.14
CA TYR A 308 -4.70 -7.77 -19.06
C TYR A 308 -5.55 -8.89 -18.46
N GLY A 309 -6.85 -8.69 -18.27
CA GLY A 309 -7.75 -9.65 -17.64
C GLY A 309 -7.63 -9.73 -16.11
N GLN A 310 -7.00 -8.74 -15.45
CA GLN A 310 -6.75 -8.73 -14.01
C GLN A 310 -8.02 -8.65 -13.16
N LEU A 311 -9.16 -8.27 -13.72
CA LEU A 311 -10.45 -8.32 -13.01
C LEU A 311 -11.07 -9.73 -12.95
N GLY A 312 -10.59 -10.68 -13.78
CA GLY A 312 -11.11 -12.05 -13.78
C GLY A 312 -12.55 -12.21 -14.31
N GLN A 313 -13.05 -11.24 -15.09
CA GLN A 313 -14.42 -11.21 -15.63
C GLN A 313 -14.55 -11.89 -17.00
N GLY A 314 -13.44 -12.41 -17.58
CA GLY A 314 -13.42 -13.06 -18.87
C GLY A 314 -13.51 -12.10 -20.08
N ASN A 315 -13.37 -10.80 -19.83
CA ASN A 315 -13.26 -9.74 -20.83
C ASN A 315 -12.11 -8.78 -20.46
N LEU A 316 -11.89 -7.77 -21.29
CA LEU A 316 -10.85 -6.74 -21.10
C LEU A 316 -11.46 -5.35 -20.89
N ASP A 317 -12.73 -5.29 -20.50
CA ASP A 317 -13.44 -4.05 -20.26
C ASP A 317 -13.04 -3.47 -18.90
N TYR A 318 -12.97 -2.15 -18.80
CA TYR A 318 -12.91 -1.45 -17.54
C TYR A 318 -14.22 -1.64 -16.79
N ILE A 319 -14.21 -1.62 -15.48
CA ILE A 319 -15.41 -1.72 -14.63
C ILE A 319 -15.35 -0.70 -13.52
N GLY A 320 -16.42 0.08 -13.39
CA GLY A 320 -16.58 1.10 -12.36
C GLY A 320 -16.15 2.50 -12.78
N ASP A 321 -15.85 2.69 -14.07
CA ASP A 321 -15.66 3.98 -14.73
C ASP A 321 -16.94 4.53 -15.34
N ASP A 322 -17.92 3.68 -15.64
CA ASP A 322 -19.25 4.06 -16.09
C ASP A 322 -20.33 3.82 -15.02
N ASP A 323 -21.44 4.56 -15.13
CA ASP A 323 -22.60 4.36 -14.27
C ASP A 323 -23.20 2.94 -14.50
N ASP A 324 -23.78 2.40 -13.43
CA ASP A 324 -24.45 1.08 -13.43
C ASP A 324 -23.54 -0.15 -13.61
N GLU A 325 -22.23 -0.03 -13.55
CA GLU A 325 -21.31 -1.18 -13.67
C GLU A 325 -21.03 -1.87 -12.32
N MET A 326 -21.19 -1.15 -11.22
CA MET A 326 -20.91 -1.64 -9.87
C MET A 326 -22.16 -2.30 -9.22
N GLY A 327 -22.06 -2.63 -7.96
CA GLY A 327 -23.17 -3.19 -7.20
C GLY A 327 -23.55 -4.60 -7.64
N ASN A 328 -24.84 -4.80 -7.92
CA ASN A 328 -25.36 -6.08 -8.40
C ASN A 328 -24.99 -6.41 -9.87
N ASN A 329 -24.56 -5.41 -10.62
CA ASN A 329 -24.10 -5.58 -12.00
C ASN A 329 -22.64 -6.07 -12.10
N LEU A 330 -21.82 -5.78 -11.08
CA LEU A 330 -20.48 -6.34 -10.97
C LEU A 330 -20.54 -7.79 -10.53
N ALA A 331 -20.19 -8.72 -11.42
CA ALA A 331 -20.15 -10.14 -11.10
C ALA A 331 -19.00 -10.49 -10.13
N ALA A 332 -19.22 -11.49 -9.29
CA ALA A 332 -18.12 -12.08 -8.52
C ALA A 332 -17.18 -12.88 -9.47
N VAL A 333 -15.89 -12.89 -9.13
CA VAL A 333 -14.90 -13.68 -9.87
C VAL A 333 -15.20 -15.17 -9.70
N ASP A 334 -15.25 -15.91 -10.80
CA ASP A 334 -15.42 -17.38 -10.76
C ASP A 334 -14.11 -18.06 -10.35
N LEU A 335 -14.06 -18.49 -9.10
CA LEU A 335 -12.92 -19.21 -8.53
C LEU A 335 -12.94 -20.71 -8.84
N GLY A 336 -14.00 -21.21 -9.51
CA GLY A 336 -14.20 -22.61 -9.84
C GLY A 336 -14.64 -23.46 -8.66
N ALA A 337 -14.42 -24.76 -8.73
CA ALA A 337 -14.85 -25.73 -7.73
C ALA A 337 -13.71 -26.66 -7.29
N ASP A 338 -13.85 -27.22 -6.09
CA ASP A 338 -12.97 -28.27 -5.58
C ASP A 338 -13.18 -29.62 -6.31
N GLY A 339 -12.37 -30.63 -5.98
CA GLY A 339 -12.48 -31.97 -6.56
C GLY A 339 -13.82 -32.71 -6.28
N ASN A 340 -14.65 -32.17 -5.38
CA ASN A 340 -15.98 -32.69 -5.03
C ASN A 340 -17.12 -31.91 -5.68
N GLY A 341 -16.80 -30.83 -6.42
CA GLY A 341 -17.79 -29.96 -7.07
C GLY A 341 -18.35 -28.85 -6.18
N ASN A 342 -17.77 -28.57 -5.00
CA ASN A 342 -18.16 -27.42 -4.18
C ASN A 342 -17.46 -26.17 -4.70
N SER A 343 -18.18 -25.05 -4.80
CA SER A 343 -17.60 -23.77 -5.19
C SER A 343 -16.47 -23.36 -4.23
N LEU A 344 -15.33 -22.95 -4.79
CA LEU A 344 -14.23 -22.40 -4.05
C LEU A 344 -14.54 -20.94 -3.65
N THR A 345 -14.14 -20.56 -2.45
CA THR A 345 -14.25 -19.20 -1.92
C THR A 345 -12.87 -18.64 -1.59
N ALA A 346 -12.77 -17.35 -1.32
CA ALA A 346 -11.52 -16.68 -1.06
C ALA A 346 -11.25 -16.49 0.44
N LYS A 347 -10.01 -16.76 0.87
CA LYS A 347 -9.47 -16.38 2.18
C LYS A 347 -8.82 -15.00 2.13
N SER A 348 -8.10 -14.72 1.04
CA SER A 348 -7.46 -13.43 0.80
C SER A 348 -7.32 -13.16 -0.68
N VAL A 349 -7.16 -11.91 -1.05
CA VAL A 349 -6.87 -11.45 -2.40
C VAL A 349 -5.71 -10.46 -2.37
N MET A 350 -4.87 -10.46 -3.38
CA MET A 350 -3.78 -9.52 -3.62
C MET A 350 -3.86 -9.06 -5.06
N ALA A 351 -3.98 -7.76 -5.25
CA ALA A 351 -3.89 -7.10 -6.54
C ALA A 351 -2.43 -6.65 -6.77
N GLY A 352 -1.83 -7.09 -7.86
CA GLY A 352 -0.48 -6.73 -8.26
C GLY A 352 -0.46 -5.67 -9.36
N TYR A 353 0.66 -5.55 -10.07
CA TYR A 353 0.80 -4.53 -11.12
C TYR A 353 -0.24 -4.74 -12.26
N ARG A 354 -0.35 -5.95 -12.81
CA ARG A 354 -1.28 -6.32 -13.91
C ARG A 354 -1.91 -7.69 -13.70
N TYR A 355 -1.92 -8.19 -12.51
CA TYR A 355 -2.43 -9.49 -12.14
C TYR A 355 -3.13 -9.43 -10.78
N THR A 356 -3.91 -10.44 -10.50
CA THR A 356 -4.54 -10.66 -9.20
C THR A 356 -4.31 -12.09 -8.77
N CYS A 357 -3.99 -12.29 -7.51
CA CYS A 357 -3.89 -13.62 -6.90
C CYS A 357 -4.82 -13.75 -5.71
N ALA A 358 -5.40 -14.92 -5.53
CA ALA A 358 -6.23 -15.24 -4.37
C ALA A 358 -5.79 -16.57 -3.71
N VAL A 359 -5.78 -16.57 -2.38
CA VAL A 359 -5.70 -17.79 -1.58
C VAL A 359 -7.12 -18.31 -1.35
N LEU A 360 -7.36 -19.56 -1.68
CA LEU A 360 -8.70 -20.14 -1.71
C LEU A 360 -9.00 -20.95 -0.44
N SER A 361 -10.27 -21.35 -0.30
CA SER A 361 -10.79 -22.10 0.85
C SER A 361 -10.12 -23.46 1.04
N ASP A 362 -9.56 -24.05 0.00
CA ASP A 362 -8.82 -25.32 0.00
C ASP A 362 -7.30 -25.16 0.18
N ASP A 363 -6.83 -23.95 0.56
CA ASP A 363 -5.41 -23.58 0.71
C ASP A 363 -4.61 -23.56 -0.61
N THR A 364 -5.26 -23.66 -1.76
CA THR A 364 -4.62 -23.43 -3.05
C THR A 364 -4.59 -21.93 -3.38
N MET A 365 -3.72 -21.56 -4.32
CA MET A 365 -3.64 -20.19 -4.85
C MET A 365 -3.98 -20.20 -6.35
N LYS A 366 -4.75 -19.21 -6.78
CA LYS A 366 -5.01 -18.90 -8.18
C LYS A 366 -4.61 -17.49 -8.49
N CYS A 367 -3.97 -17.30 -9.63
CA CYS A 367 -3.64 -15.98 -10.18
C CYS A 367 -4.22 -15.84 -11.59
N TRP A 368 -4.58 -14.62 -11.97
CA TRP A 368 -5.09 -14.26 -13.27
C TRP A 368 -4.63 -12.85 -13.66
N GLY A 369 -4.72 -12.53 -14.95
CA GLY A 369 -4.19 -11.28 -15.50
C GLY A 369 -2.98 -11.55 -16.38
N SER A 370 -2.01 -10.63 -16.38
CA SER A 370 -0.76 -10.79 -17.14
C SER A 370 0.12 -11.89 -16.54
N ASP A 371 0.74 -12.68 -17.40
CA ASP A 371 1.63 -13.81 -17.10
C ASP A 371 3.12 -13.42 -17.26
N TRP A 372 3.58 -12.38 -16.59
CA TRP A 372 5.00 -11.97 -16.62
C TRP A 372 5.85 -12.76 -15.64
#